data_b4953d318334de993a4c35d4a8d7a4ef
#
_entry.id   b4953d318334de993a4c35d4a8d7a4ef
#
_cell.length_a   1.000
_cell.length_b   1.000
_cell.length_c   1.000
_cell.angle_alpha   90.00
_cell.angle_beta   90.00
_cell.angle_gamma   90.00
#
_symmetry.space_group_name_H-M   'P 1'
#
loop_
_entity.id
_entity.type
_entity.pdbx_description
1 polymer ?
#
loop_
_entity_poly.entity_id
_entity_poly.type
_entity_poly.pdbx_seq_one_letter_code
_entity_poly.pdbx_strand_id
1 'polypeptide(L)'
;MIDFEIAFRYADEKSPVLRQIAGNIPKGRCIVLCGNSGCGKSTLLRCINGLIPQFYEGERTGFCQLNGQDTAGMSIGEIGELASSVFQDPRSQFFTVNSSNEVAFGLENHGLPQEKIQQSVDEAFRIFHLERLKDRNVYELSSGERQLISILSAWAMDTEIFLLDEPTANLDFAATQQLKRILFALKRQGKTLLLSEHRLYYLAGIADEYWVMENGEIQGKYPAEEARKFSPEQRQVLSLRTLDLAEISVPEKPQLLKAVPEVLCVSDVCYTYKRKLNSTLSGISFSVRMHEIIGLVGANGCGKTTLGKLIAGL
;
A
#
# COMPACT_ATOMS: atom_id res chain seq x y z
N MET A 1 10.20 -12.83 -13.98
CA MET A 1 9.56 -14.05 -13.46
C MET A 1 9.97 -14.23 -12.00
N ILE A 2 9.02 -14.54 -11.13
CA ILE A 2 9.29 -14.88 -9.73
C ILE A 2 8.90 -16.34 -9.55
N ASP A 3 9.78 -17.17 -9.06
CA ASP A 3 9.53 -18.59 -8.78
C ASP A 3 10.00 -18.93 -7.37
N PHE A 4 9.14 -19.53 -6.57
CA PHE A 4 9.47 -19.80 -5.18
C PHE A 4 8.72 -21.01 -4.60
N GLU A 5 9.40 -21.67 -3.70
CA GLU A 5 8.82 -22.59 -2.73
C GLU A 5 9.49 -22.29 -1.39
N ILE A 6 8.74 -21.79 -0.41
CA ILE A 6 9.27 -21.22 0.82
C ILE A 6 8.46 -21.73 2.02
N ALA A 7 9.17 -22.19 3.05
CA ALA A 7 8.65 -22.24 4.41
C ALA A 7 9.51 -21.35 5.30
N PHE A 8 8.87 -20.68 6.27
CA PHE A 8 9.58 -19.77 7.16
C PHE A 8 8.97 -19.71 8.56
N ARG A 9 9.85 -19.67 9.57
CA ARG A 9 9.54 -19.48 10.98
C ARG A 9 10.47 -18.41 11.56
N TYR A 10 9.91 -17.35 12.17
CA TYR A 10 10.73 -16.38 12.91
C TYR A 10 11.41 -17.02 14.11
N ALA A 11 12.59 -16.53 14.51
CA ALA A 11 13.37 -17.08 15.61
C ALA A 11 12.60 -17.13 16.94
N ASP A 12 11.78 -16.11 17.21
CA ASP A 12 10.97 -15.97 18.43
C ASP A 12 9.62 -16.70 18.38
N GLU A 13 9.27 -17.29 17.22
CA GLU A 13 7.97 -17.95 17.02
C GLU A 13 8.09 -19.47 17.12
N LYS A 14 7.07 -20.11 17.73
CA LYS A 14 7.04 -21.58 17.84
C LYS A 14 6.49 -22.26 16.58
N SER A 15 5.70 -21.56 15.81
CA SER A 15 5.01 -22.09 14.62
C SER A 15 5.51 -21.40 13.35
N PRO A 16 5.57 -22.11 12.21
CA PRO A 16 5.91 -21.48 10.95
C PRO A 16 4.84 -20.45 10.54
N VAL A 17 5.30 -19.28 10.08
CA VAL A 17 4.43 -18.23 9.52
C VAL A 17 4.11 -18.51 8.04
N LEU A 18 5.07 -19.14 7.31
CA LEU A 18 4.85 -19.66 5.96
C LEU A 18 5.03 -21.18 5.98
N ARG A 19 4.02 -21.91 5.46
CA ARG A 19 3.97 -23.37 5.47
C ARG A 19 4.09 -23.90 4.05
N GLN A 20 5.34 -23.98 3.55
CA GLN A 20 5.65 -24.51 2.21
C GLN A 20 4.81 -23.87 1.11
N ILE A 21 4.82 -22.53 1.08
CA ILE A 21 4.09 -21.75 0.11
C ILE A 21 4.84 -21.72 -1.23
N ALA A 22 4.16 -22.07 -2.34
CA ALA A 22 4.76 -22.13 -3.66
C ALA A 22 4.03 -21.26 -4.67
N GLY A 23 4.79 -20.62 -5.55
CA GLY A 23 4.24 -19.77 -6.60
C GLY A 23 5.20 -19.55 -7.76
N ASN A 24 4.62 -19.50 -8.95
CA ASN A 24 5.31 -19.10 -10.17
C ASN A 24 4.56 -17.93 -10.79
N ILE A 25 5.24 -16.79 -10.93
CA ILE A 25 4.67 -15.55 -11.48
C ILE A 25 5.41 -15.23 -12.77
N PRO A 26 4.76 -15.39 -13.92
CA PRO A 26 5.36 -15.06 -15.22
C PRO A 26 5.67 -13.57 -15.35
N LYS A 27 6.62 -13.22 -16.23
CA LYS A 27 6.97 -11.83 -16.55
C LYS A 27 5.73 -11.05 -17.00
N GLY A 28 5.60 -9.82 -16.53
CA GLY A 28 4.53 -8.90 -16.90
C GLY A 28 3.18 -9.19 -16.23
N ARG A 29 3.10 -10.16 -15.31
CA ARG A 29 1.86 -10.44 -14.56
C ARG A 29 1.76 -9.58 -13.31
N CYS A 30 0.55 -9.29 -12.94
CA CYS A 30 0.20 -8.60 -11.70
C CYS A 30 -0.57 -9.55 -10.79
N ILE A 31 0.06 -10.00 -9.72
CA ILE A 31 -0.53 -10.90 -8.72
C ILE A 31 -0.82 -10.13 -7.44
N VAL A 32 -1.99 -10.35 -6.88
CA VAL A 32 -2.44 -9.70 -5.64
C VAL A 32 -2.61 -10.76 -4.55
N LEU A 33 -1.78 -10.66 -3.53
CA LEU A 33 -1.89 -11.48 -2.31
C LEU A 33 -3.02 -10.92 -1.43
N CYS A 34 -4.04 -11.72 -1.21
CA CYS A 34 -5.21 -11.37 -0.40
C CYS A 34 -5.28 -12.27 0.83
N GLY A 35 -6.06 -11.88 1.83
CA GLY A 35 -6.27 -12.65 3.06
C GLY A 35 -6.23 -11.76 4.29
N ASN A 36 -6.56 -12.33 5.43
CA ASN A 36 -6.62 -11.63 6.71
C ASN A 36 -5.26 -11.07 7.13
N SER A 37 -5.27 -10.07 8.03
CA SER A 37 -4.03 -9.60 8.65
C SER A 37 -3.35 -10.75 9.42
N GLY A 38 -2.01 -10.82 9.31
CA GLY A 38 -1.23 -11.87 9.97
C GLY A 38 -1.17 -13.22 9.22
N CYS A 39 -1.81 -13.38 8.05
CA CYS A 39 -1.77 -14.65 7.29
C CYS A 39 -0.43 -14.92 6.56
N GLY A 40 0.56 -14.01 6.64
CA GLY A 40 1.90 -14.22 6.08
C GLY A 40 2.24 -13.43 4.81
N LYS A 41 1.36 -12.55 4.28
CA LYS A 41 1.61 -11.77 3.03
C LYS A 41 2.92 -10.99 3.05
N SER A 42 3.10 -10.13 4.06
CA SER A 42 4.33 -9.33 4.22
C SER A 42 5.56 -10.19 4.45
N THR A 43 5.41 -11.32 5.14
CA THR A 43 6.51 -12.29 5.35
C THR A 43 6.93 -12.90 4.03
N LEU A 44 5.98 -13.26 3.16
CA LEU A 44 6.30 -13.77 1.82
C LEU A 44 7.04 -12.72 0.98
N LEU A 45 6.58 -11.48 0.97
CA LEU A 45 7.27 -10.39 0.27
C LEU A 45 8.69 -10.17 0.80
N ARG A 46 8.90 -10.26 2.13
CA ARG A 46 10.23 -10.17 2.76
C ARG A 46 11.14 -11.34 2.43
N CYS A 47 10.60 -12.53 2.22
CA CYS A 47 11.39 -13.66 1.72
C CYS A 47 11.83 -13.46 0.27
N ILE A 48 10.98 -12.86 -0.56
CA ILE A 48 11.26 -12.64 -1.99
C ILE A 48 12.26 -11.50 -2.18
N ASN A 49 12.18 -10.42 -1.40
CA ASN A 49 13.12 -9.29 -1.50
C ASN A 49 14.41 -9.46 -0.68
N GLY A 50 14.63 -10.62 -0.08
CA GLY A 50 15.87 -10.97 0.64
C GLY A 50 15.99 -10.41 2.05
N LEU A 51 15.01 -9.62 2.56
CA LEU A 51 15.00 -9.16 3.95
C LEU A 51 14.93 -10.34 4.94
N ILE A 52 14.35 -11.45 4.52
CA ILE A 52 14.40 -12.72 5.20
C ILE A 52 15.35 -13.66 4.39
N PRO A 53 16.38 -14.23 4.99
CA PRO A 53 16.74 -14.19 6.42
C PRO A 53 17.75 -13.09 6.79
N GLN A 54 18.17 -12.20 5.88
CA GLN A 54 19.32 -11.31 6.09
C GLN A 54 19.09 -10.24 7.17
N PHE A 55 17.86 -9.74 7.31
CA PHE A 55 17.49 -8.71 8.28
C PHE A 55 16.57 -9.24 9.37
N TYR A 56 15.66 -10.15 9.03
CA TYR A 56 14.76 -10.79 9.98
C TYR A 56 15.23 -12.22 10.24
N GLU A 57 15.65 -12.50 11.47
CA GLU A 57 16.16 -13.80 11.87
C GLU A 57 15.07 -14.88 11.90
N GLY A 58 15.41 -16.08 11.45
CA GLY A 58 14.51 -17.21 11.45
C GLY A 58 15.01 -18.38 10.58
N GLU A 59 14.24 -19.43 10.56
CA GLU A 59 14.52 -20.62 9.74
C GLU A 59 13.73 -20.54 8.43
N ARG A 60 14.45 -20.35 7.34
CA ARG A 60 13.91 -20.39 5.97
C ARG A 60 14.36 -21.67 5.29
N THR A 61 13.43 -22.37 4.66
CA THR A 61 13.70 -23.51 3.78
C THR A 61 13.08 -23.28 2.39
N GLY A 62 13.53 -24.06 1.41
CA GLY A 62 13.08 -23.94 0.02
C GLY A 62 13.94 -22.95 -0.79
N PHE A 63 13.40 -22.47 -1.89
CA PHE A 63 14.13 -21.60 -2.83
C PHE A 63 13.30 -20.38 -3.22
N CYS A 64 13.98 -19.37 -3.77
CA CYS A 64 13.36 -18.22 -4.44
C CYS A 64 14.25 -17.81 -5.61
N GLN A 65 13.65 -17.67 -6.78
CA GLN A 65 14.33 -17.21 -7.99
C GLN A 65 13.66 -15.95 -8.55
N LEU A 66 14.45 -14.96 -8.88
CA LEU A 66 14.04 -13.75 -9.57
C LEU A 66 14.71 -13.73 -10.97
N ASN A 67 13.90 -13.65 -12.02
CA ASN A 67 14.37 -13.72 -13.42
C ASN A 67 15.26 -14.94 -13.70
N GLY A 68 15.01 -16.07 -13.04
CA GLY A 68 15.77 -17.31 -13.16
C GLY A 68 17.08 -17.36 -12.35
N GLN A 69 17.38 -16.31 -11.58
CA GLN A 69 18.54 -16.26 -10.68
C GLN A 69 18.10 -16.64 -9.27
N ASP A 70 18.77 -17.61 -8.65
CA ASP A 70 18.50 -17.98 -7.26
C ASP A 70 18.98 -16.88 -6.32
N THR A 71 18.09 -16.42 -5.44
CA THR A 71 18.39 -15.37 -4.45
C THR A 71 19.22 -15.91 -3.25
N ALA A 72 19.43 -17.21 -3.17
CA ALA A 72 20.29 -17.80 -2.14
C ALA A 72 21.74 -17.30 -2.30
N GLY A 73 22.24 -16.63 -1.27
CA GLY A 73 23.60 -16.07 -1.27
C GLY A 73 23.74 -14.68 -1.90
N MET A 74 22.69 -14.14 -2.53
CA MET A 74 22.66 -12.73 -2.97
C MET A 74 22.55 -11.79 -1.78
N SER A 75 23.26 -10.67 -1.82
CA SER A 75 23.04 -9.55 -0.90
C SER A 75 21.69 -8.87 -1.18
N ILE A 76 21.17 -8.12 -0.20
CA ILE A 76 19.94 -7.29 -0.40
C ILE A 76 20.12 -6.30 -1.55
N GLY A 77 21.35 -5.77 -1.74
CA GLY A 77 21.65 -4.86 -2.85
C GLY A 77 21.51 -5.52 -4.22
N GLU A 78 22.06 -6.72 -4.39
CA GLU A 78 21.94 -7.49 -5.66
C GLU A 78 20.48 -7.88 -5.93
N ILE A 79 19.70 -8.25 -4.89
CA ILE A 79 18.26 -8.49 -5.04
C ILE A 79 17.53 -7.20 -5.41
N GLY A 80 17.96 -6.04 -4.86
CA GLY A 80 17.42 -4.72 -5.17
C GLY A 80 17.60 -4.29 -6.63
N GLU A 81 18.62 -4.82 -7.33
CA GLU A 81 18.79 -4.63 -8.78
C GLU A 81 17.75 -5.40 -9.62
N LEU A 82 17.21 -6.47 -9.08
CA LEU A 82 16.20 -7.31 -9.75
C LEU A 82 14.77 -6.88 -9.41
N ALA A 83 14.55 -6.44 -8.16
CA ALA A 83 13.22 -6.17 -7.62
C ALA A 83 13.20 -4.95 -6.71
N SER A 84 12.38 -3.96 -7.05
CA SER A 84 12.10 -2.82 -6.17
C SER A 84 11.01 -3.14 -5.17
N SER A 85 11.17 -2.67 -3.93
CA SER A 85 10.21 -2.88 -2.84
C SER A 85 9.60 -1.57 -2.35
N VAL A 86 8.29 -1.59 -2.09
CA VAL A 86 7.55 -0.51 -1.43
C VAL A 86 6.90 -1.08 -0.18
N PHE A 87 7.26 -0.53 0.99
CA PHE A 87 6.78 -1.01 2.28
C PHE A 87 5.48 -0.33 2.71
N GLN A 88 4.76 -0.98 3.63
CA GLN A 88 3.50 -0.49 4.21
C GLN A 88 3.66 0.87 4.92
N ASP A 89 4.76 1.05 5.68
CA ASP A 89 5.10 2.35 6.28
C ASP A 89 6.22 3.02 5.49
N PRO A 90 5.93 4.08 4.71
CA PRO A 90 6.95 4.80 3.95
C PRO A 90 8.00 5.48 4.83
N ARG A 91 7.71 5.72 6.12
CA ARG A 91 8.69 6.35 7.03
C ARG A 91 9.91 5.48 7.29
N SER A 92 9.72 4.17 7.29
CA SER A 92 10.82 3.21 7.48
C SER A 92 11.72 3.09 6.24
N GLN A 93 11.30 3.68 5.11
CA GLN A 93 11.99 3.57 3.82
C GLN A 93 12.81 4.82 3.47
N PHE A 94 12.52 5.98 4.09
CA PHE A 94 13.16 7.25 3.74
C PHE A 94 14.53 7.44 4.38
N PHE A 95 15.49 7.84 3.56
CA PHE A 95 16.87 8.16 3.95
C PHE A 95 17.18 9.64 3.85
N THR A 96 16.42 10.41 3.06
CA THR A 96 16.68 11.82 2.80
C THR A 96 15.55 12.71 3.31
N VAL A 97 15.84 14.01 3.41
CA VAL A 97 14.85 15.01 3.84
C VAL A 97 14.09 15.61 2.65
N ASN A 98 14.68 15.55 1.45
CA ASN A 98 14.14 16.13 0.23
C ASN A 98 13.54 15.04 -0.66
N SER A 99 12.34 15.26 -1.16
CA SER A 99 11.62 14.28 -1.98
C SER A 99 12.32 13.94 -3.31
N SER A 100 12.99 14.89 -3.94
CA SER A 100 13.77 14.63 -5.16
C SER A 100 15.01 13.80 -4.87
N ASN A 101 15.70 14.10 -3.76
CA ASN A 101 16.85 13.30 -3.32
C ASN A 101 16.42 11.89 -2.92
N GLU A 102 15.23 11.74 -2.34
CA GLU A 102 14.69 10.41 -2.00
C GLU A 102 14.44 9.56 -3.25
N VAL A 103 13.92 10.15 -4.32
CA VAL A 103 13.77 9.46 -5.62
C VAL A 103 15.13 9.17 -6.25
N ALA A 104 16.12 10.05 -6.07
CA ALA A 104 17.49 9.88 -6.59
C ALA A 104 18.30 8.83 -5.83
N PHE A 105 18.00 8.61 -4.54
CA PHE A 105 18.84 7.87 -3.61
C PHE A 105 19.26 6.48 -4.10
N GLY A 106 18.30 5.70 -4.63
CA GLY A 106 18.60 4.38 -5.19
C GLY A 106 19.53 4.46 -6.40
N LEU A 107 19.30 5.42 -7.30
CA LEU A 107 20.10 5.63 -8.51
C LEU A 107 21.55 6.06 -8.17
N GLU A 108 21.71 6.89 -7.14
CA GLU A 108 23.02 7.31 -6.62
C GLU A 108 23.79 6.11 -6.06
N ASN A 109 23.14 5.24 -5.29
CA ASN A 109 23.75 4.01 -4.75
C ASN A 109 24.20 3.03 -5.83
N HIS A 110 23.55 3.06 -7.01
CA HIS A 110 23.97 2.28 -8.20
C HIS A 110 25.03 2.99 -9.02
N GLY A 111 25.50 4.17 -8.61
CA GLY A 111 26.59 4.89 -9.26
C GLY A 111 26.23 5.42 -10.64
N LEU A 112 24.95 5.71 -10.92
CA LEU A 112 24.55 6.31 -12.19
C LEU A 112 25.13 7.73 -12.34
N PRO A 113 25.43 8.17 -13.58
CA PRO A 113 25.84 9.54 -13.84
C PRO A 113 24.77 10.55 -13.42
N GLN A 114 25.20 11.70 -12.85
CA GLN A 114 24.31 12.72 -12.30
C GLN A 114 23.25 13.20 -13.31
N GLU A 115 23.62 13.36 -14.58
CA GLU A 115 22.66 13.75 -15.64
C GLU A 115 21.53 12.73 -15.82
N LYS A 116 21.85 11.43 -15.77
CA LYS A 116 20.84 10.36 -15.85
C LYS A 116 19.95 10.34 -14.61
N ILE A 117 20.53 10.53 -13.42
CA ILE A 117 19.78 10.62 -12.18
C ILE A 117 18.77 11.77 -12.25
N GLN A 118 19.23 12.96 -12.65
CA GLN A 118 18.33 14.12 -12.77
C GLN A 118 17.22 13.88 -13.78
N GLN A 119 17.53 13.29 -14.94
CA GLN A 119 16.53 12.94 -15.96
C GLN A 119 15.48 11.96 -15.41
N SER A 120 15.90 10.88 -14.75
CA SER A 120 15.00 9.87 -14.17
C SER A 120 14.11 10.46 -13.07
N VAL A 121 14.65 11.32 -12.20
CA VAL A 121 13.89 12.03 -11.17
C VAL A 121 12.84 12.93 -11.80
N ASP A 122 13.22 13.77 -12.76
CA ASP A 122 12.30 14.70 -13.43
C ASP A 122 11.21 13.96 -14.20
N GLU A 123 11.58 12.85 -14.84
CA GLU A 123 10.65 12.00 -15.56
C GLU A 123 9.64 11.32 -14.63
N ALA A 124 10.08 10.81 -13.46
CA ALA A 124 9.21 10.21 -12.47
C ALA A 124 8.11 11.18 -12.01
N PHE A 125 8.50 12.39 -11.59
CA PHE A 125 7.52 13.40 -11.17
C PHE A 125 6.57 13.81 -12.29
N ARG A 126 7.08 13.99 -13.51
CA ARG A 126 6.31 14.40 -14.69
C ARG A 126 5.31 13.34 -15.15
N ILE A 127 5.73 12.09 -15.32
CA ILE A 127 4.87 11.00 -15.83
C ILE A 127 3.66 10.78 -14.93
N PHE A 128 3.86 10.92 -13.62
CA PHE A 128 2.80 10.66 -12.65
C PHE A 128 2.09 11.94 -12.16
N HIS A 129 2.39 13.11 -12.77
CA HIS A 129 1.79 14.42 -12.42
C HIS A 129 1.93 14.73 -10.93
N LEU A 130 3.14 14.54 -10.40
CA LEU A 130 3.49 14.77 -8.99
C LEU A 130 4.51 15.90 -8.81
N GLU A 131 4.68 16.78 -9.81
CA GLU A 131 5.63 17.90 -9.82
C GLU A 131 5.47 18.80 -8.57
N ARG A 132 4.24 18.90 -8.05
CA ARG A 132 3.95 19.64 -6.81
C ARG A 132 4.66 19.08 -5.57
N LEU A 133 5.10 17.82 -5.61
CA LEU A 133 5.81 17.14 -4.54
C LEU A 133 7.33 17.21 -4.70
N LYS A 134 7.82 17.69 -5.85
CA LYS A 134 9.24 17.82 -6.14
C LYS A 134 9.88 18.84 -5.19
N ASP A 135 11.10 18.57 -4.74
CA ASP A 135 11.90 19.42 -3.87
C ASP A 135 11.23 19.82 -2.54
N ARG A 136 10.31 18.97 -2.06
CA ARG A 136 9.59 19.18 -0.80
C ARG A 136 10.29 18.44 0.35
N ASN A 137 10.14 18.97 1.54
CA ASN A 137 10.56 18.27 2.75
C ASN A 137 9.61 17.08 3.01
N VAL A 138 10.16 15.85 3.02
CA VAL A 138 9.38 14.61 3.18
C VAL A 138 8.64 14.54 4.52
N TYR A 139 9.14 15.21 5.56
CA TYR A 139 8.48 15.26 6.87
C TYR A 139 7.24 16.17 6.89
N GLU A 140 7.15 17.12 5.95
CA GLU A 140 5.97 17.99 5.79
C GLU A 140 4.89 17.37 4.91
N LEU A 141 5.21 16.31 4.16
CA LEU A 141 4.27 15.60 3.33
C LEU A 141 3.26 14.82 4.17
N SER A 142 2.04 14.70 3.68
CA SER A 142 1.05 13.77 4.22
C SER A 142 1.51 12.32 4.08
N SER A 143 0.92 11.41 4.86
CA SER A 143 1.25 9.97 4.74
C SER A 143 1.02 9.44 3.33
N GLY A 144 -0.05 9.88 2.65
CA GLY A 144 -0.32 9.50 1.27
C GLY A 144 0.71 10.04 0.28
N GLU A 145 1.14 11.30 0.44
CA GLU A 145 2.18 11.88 -0.40
C GLU A 145 3.53 11.17 -0.21
N ARG A 146 3.88 10.84 1.03
CA ARG A 146 5.07 10.01 1.30
C ARG A 146 5.01 8.66 0.60
N GLN A 147 3.87 7.98 0.66
CA GLN A 147 3.69 6.71 -0.05
C GLN A 147 3.89 6.86 -1.56
N LEU A 148 3.39 7.93 -2.17
CA LEU A 148 3.63 8.20 -3.58
C LEU A 148 5.11 8.44 -3.88
N ILE A 149 5.85 9.16 -3.02
CA ILE A 149 7.31 9.33 -3.18
C ILE A 149 8.04 7.98 -3.11
N SER A 150 7.71 7.10 -2.15
CA SER A 150 8.31 5.75 -2.07
C SER A 150 8.07 4.94 -3.35
N ILE A 151 6.90 5.09 -3.96
CA ILE A 151 6.59 4.42 -5.23
C ILE A 151 7.38 5.03 -6.39
N LEU A 152 7.57 6.37 -6.41
CA LEU A 152 8.42 7.03 -7.40
C LEU A 152 9.88 6.60 -7.27
N SER A 153 10.40 6.45 -6.04
CA SER A 153 11.75 5.96 -5.80
C SER A 153 11.93 4.54 -6.35
N ALA A 154 10.94 3.66 -6.11
CA ALA A 154 10.93 2.32 -6.67
C ALA A 154 10.84 2.33 -8.21
N TRP A 155 9.99 3.21 -8.78
CA TRP A 155 9.84 3.33 -10.23
C TRP A 155 11.11 3.83 -10.91
N ALA A 156 11.81 4.81 -10.31
CA ALA A 156 13.03 5.39 -10.86
C ALA A 156 14.15 4.36 -11.02
N MET A 157 14.18 3.31 -10.20
CA MET A 157 15.14 2.20 -10.29
C MET A 157 14.97 1.35 -11.55
N ASP A 158 13.86 1.47 -12.27
CA ASP A 158 13.53 0.77 -13.52
C ASP A 158 13.68 -0.76 -13.47
N THR A 159 13.54 -1.36 -12.29
CA THR A 159 13.61 -2.83 -12.13
C THR A 159 12.47 -3.53 -12.88
N GLU A 160 12.64 -4.84 -13.15
CA GLU A 160 11.61 -5.63 -13.82
C GLU A 160 10.49 -6.11 -12.89
N ILE A 161 10.78 -6.18 -11.59
CA ILE A 161 9.88 -6.71 -10.55
C ILE A 161 9.58 -5.64 -9.52
N PHE A 162 8.31 -5.50 -9.15
CA PHE A 162 7.84 -4.60 -8.09
C PHE A 162 7.11 -5.39 -7.03
N LEU A 163 7.58 -5.26 -5.79
CA LEU A 163 7.01 -5.88 -4.59
C LEU A 163 6.38 -4.78 -3.74
N LEU A 164 5.06 -4.78 -3.58
CA LEU A 164 4.36 -3.72 -2.86
C LEU A 164 3.58 -4.30 -1.68
N ASP A 165 3.92 -3.88 -0.47
CA ASP A 165 3.25 -4.32 0.75
C ASP A 165 2.22 -3.29 1.22
N GLU A 166 0.94 -3.62 1.08
CA GLU A 166 -0.22 -2.79 1.43
C GLU A 166 -0.09 -1.31 1.00
N PRO A 167 0.21 -1.03 -0.28
CA PRO A 167 0.54 0.33 -0.73
C PRO A 167 -0.60 1.34 -0.55
N THR A 168 -1.84 0.90 -0.29
CA THR A 168 -2.98 1.80 -0.03
C THR A 168 -3.30 2.03 1.44
N ALA A 169 -2.56 1.44 2.39
CA ALA A 169 -2.87 1.51 3.82
C ALA A 169 -3.06 2.96 4.33
N ASN A 170 -2.24 3.89 3.83
CA ASN A 170 -2.22 5.29 4.25
C ASN A 170 -2.83 6.26 3.21
N LEU A 171 -3.44 5.74 2.12
CA LEU A 171 -3.96 6.56 1.04
C LEU A 171 -5.44 6.91 1.24
N ASP A 172 -5.79 8.16 0.94
CA ASP A 172 -7.17 8.55 0.68
C ASP A 172 -7.60 8.12 -0.74
N PHE A 173 -8.85 8.42 -1.10
CA PHE A 173 -9.40 8.02 -2.39
C PHE A 173 -8.61 8.62 -3.56
N ALA A 174 -8.26 9.91 -3.50
CA ALA A 174 -7.54 10.61 -4.57
C ALA A 174 -6.13 10.03 -4.77
N ALA A 175 -5.39 9.81 -3.68
CA ALA A 175 -4.07 9.18 -3.72
C ALA A 175 -4.14 7.72 -4.18
N THR A 176 -5.20 6.97 -3.82
CA THR A 176 -5.44 5.62 -4.33
C THR A 176 -5.66 5.62 -5.85
N GLN A 177 -6.39 6.61 -6.41
CA GLN A 177 -6.55 6.73 -7.86
C GLN A 177 -5.22 7.08 -8.54
N GLN A 178 -4.37 7.87 -7.89
CA GLN A 178 -3.03 8.15 -8.40
C GLN A 178 -2.16 6.89 -8.42
N LEU A 179 -2.15 6.12 -7.34
CA LEU A 179 -1.47 4.81 -7.29
C LEU A 179 -1.98 3.88 -8.40
N LYS A 180 -3.30 3.81 -8.62
CA LYS A 180 -3.88 3.02 -9.72
C LYS A 180 -3.25 3.37 -11.07
N ARG A 181 -3.08 4.68 -11.37
CA ARG A 181 -2.45 5.14 -12.62
C ARG A 181 -1.00 4.69 -12.73
N ILE A 182 -0.25 4.76 -11.63
CA ILE A 182 1.15 4.30 -11.57
C ILE A 182 1.23 2.80 -11.85
N LEU A 183 0.45 1.98 -11.14
CA LEU A 183 0.45 0.53 -11.33
C LEU A 183 0.01 0.13 -12.74
N PHE A 184 -0.97 0.85 -13.31
CA PHE A 184 -1.39 0.62 -14.68
C PHE A 184 -0.27 0.94 -15.70
N ALA A 185 0.49 2.02 -15.48
CA ALA A 185 1.64 2.37 -16.31
C ALA A 185 2.74 1.30 -16.23
N LEU A 186 3.10 0.85 -15.01
CA LEU A 186 4.06 -0.25 -14.80
C LEU A 186 3.61 -1.53 -15.53
N LYS A 187 2.33 -1.89 -15.39
CA LYS A 187 1.76 -3.06 -16.08
C LYS A 187 1.88 -2.94 -17.60
N ARG A 188 1.59 -1.76 -18.16
CA ARG A 188 1.74 -1.51 -19.60
C ARG A 188 3.18 -1.54 -20.10
N GLN A 189 4.13 -1.23 -19.24
CA GLN A 189 5.57 -1.36 -19.51
C GLN A 189 6.06 -2.82 -19.43
N GLY A 190 5.18 -3.77 -19.12
CA GLY A 190 5.52 -5.19 -18.99
C GLY A 190 6.21 -5.54 -17.67
N LYS A 191 6.17 -4.65 -16.67
CA LYS A 191 6.73 -4.93 -15.34
C LYS A 191 5.90 -6.01 -14.62
N THR A 192 6.58 -6.83 -13.83
CA THR A 192 5.95 -7.87 -12.99
C THR A 192 5.62 -7.28 -11.63
N LEU A 193 4.36 -7.39 -11.20
CA LEU A 193 3.88 -6.80 -9.96
C LEU A 193 3.41 -7.89 -9.00
N LEU A 194 3.90 -7.88 -7.77
CA LEU A 194 3.39 -8.70 -6.67
C LEU A 194 3.00 -7.77 -5.52
N LEU A 195 1.71 -7.70 -5.23
CA LEU A 195 1.17 -6.82 -4.22
C LEU A 195 0.54 -7.62 -3.08
N SER A 196 0.75 -7.24 -1.83
CA SER A 196 -0.18 -7.57 -0.75
C SER A 196 -1.23 -6.47 -0.64
N GLU A 197 -2.50 -6.80 -0.55
CA GLU A 197 -3.56 -5.78 -0.49
C GLU A 197 -4.84 -6.27 0.18
N HIS A 198 -5.51 -5.31 0.84
CA HIS A 198 -6.86 -5.49 1.37
C HIS A 198 -7.92 -4.75 0.56
N ARG A 199 -7.58 -3.61 -0.05
CA ARG A 199 -8.50 -2.81 -0.89
C ARG A 199 -8.35 -3.25 -2.34
N LEU A 200 -9.27 -4.04 -2.85
CA LEU A 200 -9.13 -4.67 -4.17
C LEU A 200 -9.75 -3.88 -5.32
N TYR A 201 -10.72 -3.01 -5.04
CA TYR A 201 -11.52 -2.32 -6.05
C TYR A 201 -10.71 -1.47 -7.04
N TYR A 202 -9.59 -0.89 -6.61
CA TYR A 202 -8.77 -0.05 -7.48
C TYR A 202 -7.88 -0.85 -8.43
N LEU A 203 -7.68 -2.15 -8.15
CA LEU A 203 -6.87 -3.06 -8.96
C LEU A 203 -7.64 -3.67 -10.14
N ALA A 204 -8.93 -3.34 -10.27
CA ALA A 204 -9.73 -3.76 -11.42
C ALA A 204 -9.08 -3.29 -12.74
N GLY A 205 -8.82 -4.24 -13.65
CA GLY A 205 -8.14 -4.00 -14.92
C GLY A 205 -6.60 -3.95 -14.83
N ILE A 206 -6.01 -4.17 -13.65
CA ILE A 206 -4.56 -4.26 -13.42
C ILE A 206 -4.18 -5.67 -12.99
N ALA A 207 -4.85 -6.19 -11.97
CA ALA A 207 -4.61 -7.54 -11.46
C ALA A 207 -4.94 -8.61 -12.51
N ASP A 208 -4.07 -9.60 -12.67
CA ASP A 208 -4.31 -10.79 -13.46
C ASP A 208 -4.88 -11.93 -12.61
N GLU A 209 -4.39 -12.06 -11.37
CA GLU A 209 -4.85 -13.08 -10.42
C GLU A 209 -4.88 -12.53 -9.00
N TYR A 210 -5.77 -13.10 -8.19
CA TYR A 210 -5.84 -12.92 -6.75
C TYR A 210 -5.49 -14.25 -6.08
N TRP A 211 -4.42 -14.22 -5.27
CA TRP A 211 -3.97 -15.37 -4.50
C TRP A 211 -4.41 -15.21 -3.06
N VAL A 212 -5.29 -16.08 -2.62
CA VAL A 212 -5.86 -16.03 -1.27
C VAL A 212 -4.95 -16.79 -0.32
N MET A 213 -4.45 -16.08 0.69
CA MET A 213 -3.58 -16.64 1.73
C MET A 213 -4.33 -16.77 3.04
N GLU A 214 -4.16 -17.91 3.70
CA GLU A 214 -4.66 -18.16 5.04
C GLU A 214 -3.66 -19.04 5.80
N ASN A 215 -3.39 -18.71 7.06
CA ASN A 215 -2.52 -19.49 7.96
C ASN A 215 -1.14 -19.88 7.37
N GLY A 216 -0.55 -19.01 6.56
CA GLY A 216 0.75 -19.21 5.93
C GLY A 216 0.75 -20.09 4.67
N GLU A 217 -0.43 -20.35 4.09
CA GLU A 217 -0.59 -21.15 2.88
C GLU A 217 -1.38 -20.38 1.81
N ILE A 218 -1.19 -20.71 0.52
CA ILE A 218 -2.07 -20.24 -0.56
C ILE A 218 -3.24 -21.23 -0.67
N GLN A 219 -4.43 -20.79 -0.29
CA GLN A 219 -5.67 -21.59 -0.37
C GLN A 219 -6.25 -21.64 -1.78
N GLY A 220 -5.98 -20.62 -2.59
CA GLY A 220 -6.46 -20.59 -3.96
C GLY A 220 -5.82 -19.47 -4.78
N LYS A 221 -5.74 -19.70 -6.09
CA LYS A 221 -5.25 -18.75 -7.09
C LYS A 221 -6.39 -18.54 -8.10
N TYR A 222 -6.95 -17.34 -8.12
CA TYR A 222 -8.14 -17.03 -8.90
C TYR A 222 -7.83 -15.99 -9.97
N PRO A 223 -8.06 -16.30 -11.25
CA PRO A 223 -8.02 -15.30 -12.32
C PRO A 223 -8.94 -14.12 -11.99
N ALA A 224 -8.52 -12.90 -12.35
CA ALA A 224 -9.28 -11.70 -12.01
C ALA A 224 -10.72 -11.72 -12.57
N GLU A 225 -10.94 -12.33 -13.72
CA GLU A 225 -12.28 -12.48 -14.31
C GLU A 225 -13.19 -13.44 -13.52
N GLU A 226 -12.58 -14.46 -12.90
CA GLU A 226 -13.30 -15.39 -12.02
C GLU A 226 -13.64 -14.73 -10.70
N ALA A 227 -12.64 -14.09 -10.07
CA ALA A 227 -12.82 -13.40 -8.79
C ALA A 227 -13.91 -12.32 -8.83
N ARG A 228 -14.08 -11.63 -9.97
CA ARG A 228 -15.17 -10.67 -10.19
C ARG A 228 -16.57 -11.27 -10.13
N LYS A 229 -16.69 -12.55 -10.39
CA LYS A 229 -17.99 -13.27 -10.40
C LYS A 229 -18.36 -13.83 -9.02
N PHE A 230 -17.49 -13.71 -8.03
CA PHE A 230 -17.75 -14.22 -6.68
C PHE A 230 -18.92 -13.49 -6.04
N SER A 231 -19.85 -14.28 -5.49
CA SER A 231 -20.93 -13.74 -4.68
C SER A 231 -20.40 -13.09 -3.40
N PRO A 232 -21.18 -12.22 -2.72
CA PRO A 232 -20.79 -11.67 -1.43
C PRO A 232 -20.42 -12.75 -0.40
N GLU A 233 -21.14 -13.88 -0.38
CA GLU A 233 -20.90 -15.02 0.51
C GLU A 233 -19.57 -15.71 0.19
N GLN A 234 -19.27 -15.94 -1.09
CA GLN A 234 -17.98 -16.50 -1.52
C GLN A 234 -16.82 -15.58 -1.14
N ARG A 235 -16.97 -14.26 -1.34
CA ARG A 235 -15.96 -13.29 -0.93
C ARG A 235 -15.76 -13.29 0.59
N GLN A 236 -16.82 -13.40 1.36
CA GLN A 236 -16.73 -13.50 2.82
C GLN A 236 -15.96 -14.73 3.28
N VAL A 237 -16.23 -15.90 2.71
CA VAL A 237 -15.51 -17.16 3.00
C VAL A 237 -14.02 -17.02 2.68
N LEU A 238 -13.69 -16.40 1.53
CA LEU A 238 -12.31 -16.18 1.08
C LEU A 238 -11.63 -14.97 1.73
N SER A 239 -12.31 -14.27 2.65
CA SER A 239 -11.82 -13.03 3.27
C SER A 239 -11.45 -11.95 2.24
N LEU A 240 -12.13 -11.94 1.09
CA LEU A 240 -11.93 -10.94 0.04
C LEU A 240 -12.87 -9.77 0.22
N ARG A 241 -12.35 -8.56 0.12
CA ARG A 241 -13.17 -7.35 0.02
C ARG A 241 -13.74 -7.20 -1.39
N THR A 242 -14.72 -6.30 -1.55
CA THR A 242 -15.33 -6.06 -2.86
C THR A 242 -14.27 -5.63 -3.90
N LEU A 243 -14.46 -6.15 -5.12
CA LEU A 243 -13.68 -5.81 -6.31
C LEU A 243 -14.32 -4.65 -7.10
N ASP A 244 -15.60 -4.36 -6.83
CA ASP A 244 -16.32 -3.23 -7.43
C ASP A 244 -17.14 -2.49 -6.37
N LEU A 245 -16.91 -1.19 -6.23
CA LEU A 245 -17.66 -0.35 -5.29
C LEU A 245 -19.12 -0.13 -5.72
N ALA A 246 -19.45 -0.31 -6.99
CA ALA A 246 -20.83 -0.18 -7.49
C ALA A 246 -21.75 -1.30 -6.97
N GLU A 247 -21.19 -2.44 -6.53
CA GLU A 247 -21.96 -3.55 -5.95
C GLU A 247 -22.40 -3.30 -4.50
N ILE A 248 -21.87 -2.25 -3.85
CA ILE A 248 -22.20 -1.95 -2.45
C ILE A 248 -23.57 -1.30 -2.39
N SER A 249 -24.57 -2.04 -1.89
CA SER A 249 -25.86 -1.46 -1.54
C SER A 249 -25.75 -0.69 -0.23
N VAL A 250 -26.15 0.57 -0.24
CA VAL A 250 -26.27 1.35 1.00
C VAL A 250 -27.61 0.99 1.63
N PRO A 251 -27.65 0.45 2.85
CA PRO A 251 -28.93 0.16 3.52
C PRO A 251 -29.72 1.45 3.72
N GLU A 252 -31.04 1.36 3.61
CA GLU A 252 -31.92 2.49 3.92
C GLU A 252 -31.65 2.96 5.35
N LYS A 253 -31.55 4.29 5.51
CA LYS A 253 -31.38 4.86 6.85
C LYS A 253 -32.60 4.49 7.69
N PRO A 254 -32.42 3.90 8.88
CA PRO A 254 -33.53 3.74 9.79
C PRO A 254 -34.11 5.13 10.07
N GLN A 255 -35.44 5.26 9.98
CA GLN A 255 -36.11 6.51 10.33
C GLN A 255 -35.85 6.79 11.83
N LEU A 256 -35.03 7.79 12.12
CA LEU A 256 -34.83 8.26 13.48
C LEU A 256 -36.19 8.74 14.02
N LEU A 257 -36.61 8.18 15.13
CA LEU A 257 -37.80 8.64 15.84
C LEU A 257 -37.68 10.14 16.09
N LYS A 258 -38.74 10.92 15.79
CA LYS A 258 -38.73 12.39 15.76
C LYS A 258 -38.38 13.07 17.13
N ALA A 259 -38.17 12.32 18.20
CA ALA A 259 -37.98 12.81 19.58
C ALA A 259 -36.67 12.31 20.22
N VAL A 260 -35.59 12.09 19.43
CA VAL A 260 -34.29 11.65 19.99
C VAL A 260 -33.49 12.89 20.42
N PRO A 261 -33.00 12.98 21.69
CA PRO A 261 -32.25 14.13 22.16
C PRO A 261 -30.89 14.27 21.47
N GLU A 262 -30.46 15.51 21.29
CA GLU A 262 -29.09 15.81 20.87
C GLU A 262 -28.13 15.52 22.03
N VAL A 263 -27.05 14.78 21.75
CA VAL A 263 -26.01 14.41 22.74
C VAL A 263 -24.71 15.14 22.51
N LEU A 264 -24.51 15.73 21.32
CA LEU A 264 -23.37 16.55 20.99
C LEU A 264 -23.82 17.68 20.07
N CYS A 265 -23.44 18.90 20.40
CA CYS A 265 -23.59 20.07 19.54
C CYS A 265 -22.22 20.72 19.36
N VAL A 266 -21.78 20.84 18.10
CA VAL A 266 -20.56 21.53 17.70
C VAL A 266 -20.99 22.75 16.91
N SER A 267 -20.55 23.94 17.34
CA SER A 267 -20.97 25.22 16.76
C SER A 267 -19.76 26.09 16.43
N ASP A 268 -19.61 26.45 15.18
CA ASP A 268 -18.61 27.39 14.64
C ASP A 268 -17.17 27.13 15.11
N VAL A 269 -16.77 25.86 15.14
CA VAL A 269 -15.43 25.47 15.60
C VAL A 269 -14.38 25.84 14.59
N CYS A 270 -13.45 26.71 15.01
CA CYS A 270 -12.25 27.09 14.30
C CYS A 270 -11.02 26.68 15.10
N TYR A 271 -9.99 26.16 14.41
CA TYR A 271 -8.74 25.77 15.06
C TYR A 271 -7.54 25.91 14.15
N THR A 272 -6.46 26.47 14.72
CA THR A 272 -5.17 26.63 14.03
C THR A 272 -4.05 26.14 14.96
N TYR A 273 -3.18 25.26 14.47
CA TYR A 273 -1.99 24.86 15.21
C TYR A 273 -0.99 26.02 15.32
N LYS A 274 -0.32 26.18 16.46
CA LYS A 274 0.60 27.30 16.79
C LYS A 274 1.69 27.59 15.73
N ARG A 275 2.01 26.62 14.87
CA ARG A 275 3.07 26.75 13.84
C ARG A 275 2.52 26.82 12.41
N LYS A 276 1.18 26.90 12.23
CA LYS A 276 0.58 26.99 10.89
C LYS A 276 -0.01 28.38 10.66
N LEU A 277 0.19 28.91 9.45
CA LEU A 277 -0.38 30.19 9.02
C LEU A 277 -1.88 30.09 8.67
N ASN A 278 -2.32 28.92 8.22
CA ASN A 278 -3.70 28.68 7.81
C ASN A 278 -4.48 27.89 8.85
N SER A 279 -5.76 28.21 8.99
CA SER A 279 -6.68 27.48 9.85
C SER A 279 -6.78 26.01 9.41
N THR A 280 -6.70 25.10 10.40
CA THR A 280 -6.88 23.66 10.16
C THR A 280 -8.37 23.29 10.13
N LEU A 281 -9.17 23.98 10.94
CA LEU A 281 -10.63 23.87 10.96
C LEU A 281 -11.20 25.29 10.87
N SER A 282 -12.25 25.49 10.12
CA SER A 282 -12.89 26.81 9.94
C SER A 282 -14.41 26.65 9.86
N GLY A 283 -15.12 27.18 10.86
CA GLY A 283 -16.57 27.25 10.86
C GLY A 283 -17.32 25.92 10.90
N ILE A 284 -16.79 24.91 11.59
CA ILE A 284 -17.38 23.56 11.63
C ILE A 284 -18.56 23.55 12.59
N SER A 285 -19.74 23.22 12.08
CA SER A 285 -20.98 23.14 12.87
C SER A 285 -21.75 21.87 12.51
N PHE A 286 -22.17 21.08 13.49
CA PHE A 286 -23.06 19.93 13.34
C PHE A 286 -23.57 19.48 14.70
N SER A 287 -24.62 18.67 14.73
CA SER A 287 -25.09 18.00 15.93
C SER A 287 -25.18 16.50 15.73
N VAL A 288 -25.11 15.76 16.84
CA VAL A 288 -25.25 14.30 16.88
C VAL A 288 -26.37 13.97 17.84
N ARG A 289 -27.29 13.12 17.43
CA ARG A 289 -28.40 12.64 18.26
C ARG A 289 -28.04 11.30 18.92
N MET A 290 -28.73 11.00 20.01
CA MET A 290 -28.57 9.69 20.65
C MET A 290 -28.85 8.55 19.67
N HIS A 291 -28.02 7.52 19.69
CA HIS A 291 -28.03 6.38 18.76
C HIS A 291 -27.68 6.71 17.29
N GLU A 292 -27.23 7.91 16.99
CA GLU A 292 -26.75 8.26 15.65
C GLU A 292 -25.27 7.94 15.48
N ILE A 293 -24.90 7.46 14.29
CA ILE A 293 -23.51 7.25 13.87
C ILE A 293 -23.20 8.24 12.76
N ILE A 294 -22.22 9.10 12.99
CA ILE A 294 -21.74 10.06 12.00
C ILE A 294 -20.37 9.66 11.49
N GLY A 295 -20.23 9.52 10.16
CA GLY A 295 -18.96 9.28 9.48
C GLY A 295 -18.30 10.60 9.09
N LEU A 296 -17.10 10.90 9.62
CA LEU A 296 -16.26 12.01 9.14
C LEU A 296 -15.45 11.56 7.91
N VAL A 297 -15.79 12.10 6.75
CA VAL A 297 -15.12 11.78 5.49
C VAL A 297 -14.39 12.99 4.91
N GLY A 298 -13.36 12.76 4.13
CA GLY A 298 -12.58 13.83 3.49
C GLY A 298 -11.14 13.39 3.21
N ALA A 299 -10.40 14.22 2.47
CA ALA A 299 -9.01 14.01 2.12
C ALA A 299 -8.08 13.86 3.35
N ASN A 300 -6.92 13.25 3.17
CA ASN A 300 -5.90 13.21 4.21
C ASN A 300 -5.42 14.64 4.53
N GLY A 301 -5.24 14.93 5.83
CA GLY A 301 -4.83 16.27 6.28
C GLY A 301 -5.94 17.33 6.36
N CYS A 302 -7.19 17.05 5.98
CA CYS A 302 -8.31 18.02 6.03
C CYS A 302 -8.84 18.33 7.46
N GLY A 303 -8.24 17.77 8.51
CA GLY A 303 -8.60 18.12 9.90
C GLY A 303 -9.49 17.11 10.63
N LYS A 304 -9.85 15.95 10.04
CA LYS A 304 -10.71 14.92 10.70
C LYS A 304 -10.23 14.54 12.08
N THR A 305 -8.96 14.19 12.22
CA THR A 305 -8.36 13.81 13.50
C THR A 305 -8.29 14.99 14.48
N THR A 306 -8.07 16.20 13.97
CA THR A 306 -8.06 17.42 14.78
C THR A 306 -9.46 17.68 15.37
N LEU A 307 -10.50 17.56 14.54
CA LEU A 307 -11.88 17.70 14.99
C LEU A 307 -12.23 16.64 16.05
N GLY A 308 -11.87 15.37 15.79
CA GLY A 308 -12.09 14.30 16.78
C GLY A 308 -11.39 14.54 18.13
N LYS A 309 -10.15 15.05 18.11
CA LYS A 309 -9.42 15.43 19.33
C LYS A 309 -10.10 16.57 20.08
N LEU A 310 -10.53 17.62 19.39
CA LEU A 310 -11.23 18.74 20.00
C LEU A 310 -12.55 18.31 20.66
N ILE A 311 -13.31 17.44 20.01
CA ILE A 311 -14.53 16.88 20.58
C ILE A 311 -14.24 16.04 21.83
N ALA A 312 -13.12 15.32 21.84
CA ALA A 312 -12.67 14.52 22.98
C ALA A 312 -12.00 15.34 24.11
N GLY A 313 -11.81 16.66 23.93
CA GLY A 313 -11.15 17.52 24.91
C GLY A 313 -9.61 17.35 24.97
N LEU A 314 -8.99 16.91 23.89
CA LEU A 314 -7.55 16.62 23.77
C LEU A 314 -6.79 17.72 23.02
#